data_b028975c19449ea9552916798ccc7046
#
_entry.id   b028975c19449ea9552916798ccc7046
#
_cell.length_a   1.000
_cell.length_b   1.000
_cell.length_c   1.000
_cell.angle_alpha   90.00
_cell.angle_beta   90.00
_cell.angle_gamma   90.00
#
_symmetry.space_group_name_H-M   'P 1'
#
loop_
_entity.id
_entity.type
_entity.pdbx_description
1 polymer ?
#
loop_
_entity_poly.entity_id
_entity_poly.type
_entity_poly.pdbx_seq_one_letter_code
_entity_poly.pdbx_strand_id
1 'polypeptide(L)'
;MKIIAPPDPNTRTPTYTVPPNSCDTHCHVFGPGDIFPFDDARKYTPPDSPKEELRKLHDILGIDRAVIVQASCHGTDNRAMLDAIRTSDGHYRGVCNASDEFSADFFRELHDGGIRGVRFNFVKHLGGAPNLDKMWTIIDRVGDLPWHLELHFDAKDLLEYESVIDAIPLPVVIDHMGRVPVADGLSQVPFQSLLQKLRDSDKLWVKLSGSERISATGPPFTDAAPFGAACIEAAPDRCIWGTDWPHPNVKIMPNDADLADIIPRMIPDADLQQKVLVENPARLFGF
;
A
#
# COMPACT_ATOMS: atom_id res chain seq x y z
N MET A 1 -17.54 -18.42 -2.50
CA MET A 1 -16.62 -17.28 -2.32
C MET A 1 -15.44 -17.74 -1.47
N LYS A 2 -14.21 -17.33 -1.79
CA LYS A 2 -13.01 -17.72 -1.03
C LYS A 2 -13.00 -17.02 0.34
N ILE A 3 -12.91 -17.78 1.42
CA ILE A 3 -12.61 -17.25 2.76
C ILE A 3 -11.09 -17.26 2.92
N ILE A 4 -10.53 -16.15 3.40
CA ILE A 4 -9.07 -16.02 3.64
C ILE A 4 -8.75 -16.17 5.13
N ALA A 5 -7.48 -16.51 5.41
CA ALA A 5 -6.99 -16.66 6.78
C ALA A 5 -6.95 -15.30 7.51
N PRO A 6 -7.11 -15.29 8.85
CA PRO A 6 -6.82 -14.13 9.68
C PRO A 6 -5.31 -13.83 9.70
N PRO A 7 -4.90 -12.60 10.10
CA PRO A 7 -3.50 -12.31 10.37
C PRO A 7 -2.94 -13.17 11.51
N ASP A 8 -1.62 -13.21 11.64
CA ASP A 8 -0.99 -13.88 12.78
C ASP A 8 -1.43 -13.19 14.10
N PRO A 9 -2.13 -13.87 15.01
CA PRO A 9 -2.60 -13.25 16.26
C PRO A 9 -1.46 -13.03 17.27
N ASN A 10 -0.26 -13.55 17.01
CA ASN A 10 0.87 -13.57 17.94
C ASN A 10 2.08 -12.82 17.36
N THR A 11 1.86 -11.58 16.90
CA THR A 11 2.97 -10.73 16.45
C THR A 11 4.00 -10.58 17.58
N ARG A 12 5.24 -11.02 17.32
CA ARG A 12 6.34 -10.83 18.26
C ARG A 12 6.82 -9.38 18.25
N THR A 13 7.52 -8.96 19.29
CA THR A 13 8.25 -7.68 19.24
C THR A 13 9.39 -7.78 18.22
N PRO A 14 9.52 -6.85 17.26
CA PRO A 14 10.64 -6.86 16.32
C PRO A 14 11.97 -6.60 17.02
N THR A 15 13.06 -7.06 16.42
CA THR A 15 14.42 -6.77 16.88
C THR A 15 14.91 -5.39 16.41
N TYR A 16 14.35 -4.92 15.32
CA TYR A 16 14.59 -3.58 14.79
C TYR A 16 13.62 -2.57 15.43
N THR A 17 14.15 -1.43 15.85
CA THR A 17 13.36 -0.31 16.36
C THR A 17 13.26 0.75 15.27
N VAL A 18 12.05 1.04 14.85
CA VAL A 18 11.79 2.09 13.85
C VAL A 18 12.02 3.48 14.43
N PRO A 19 12.39 4.48 13.61
CA PRO A 19 12.48 5.88 14.04
C PRO A 19 11.14 6.40 14.60
N PRO A 20 11.14 7.33 15.54
CA PRO A 20 9.92 8.01 15.99
C PRO A 20 9.19 8.67 14.81
N ASN A 21 7.87 8.70 14.86
CA ASN A 21 6.97 9.16 13.79
C ASN A 21 7.01 8.32 12.51
N SER A 22 7.49 7.09 12.58
CA SER A 22 7.41 6.14 11.47
C SER A 22 5.97 5.90 11.03
N CYS A 23 5.79 5.68 9.73
CA CYS A 23 4.51 5.50 9.09
C CYS A 23 4.44 4.13 8.38
N ASP A 24 3.44 3.33 8.73
CA ASP A 24 2.99 2.21 7.90
C ASP A 24 2.14 2.77 6.75
N THR A 25 2.68 2.81 5.54
CA THR A 25 1.99 3.42 4.39
C THR A 25 1.09 2.45 3.62
N HIS A 26 0.93 1.21 4.11
CA HIS A 26 0.04 0.24 3.48
C HIS A 26 -0.47 -0.78 4.50
N CYS A 27 -1.63 -0.52 5.04
CA CYS A 27 -2.39 -1.46 5.86
C CYS A 27 -3.87 -1.38 5.52
N HIS A 28 -4.67 -2.32 6.01
CA HIS A 28 -6.11 -2.36 5.77
C HIS A 28 -6.88 -2.47 7.08
N VAL A 29 -8.16 -2.07 7.07
CA VAL A 29 -9.15 -2.38 8.11
C VAL A 29 -10.28 -3.16 7.47
N PHE A 30 -10.67 -4.27 8.09
CA PHE A 30 -11.79 -5.10 7.66
C PHE A 30 -12.87 -5.14 8.73
N GLY A 31 -14.05 -4.61 8.40
CA GLY A 31 -15.17 -4.63 9.32
C GLY A 31 -15.04 -3.69 10.55
N PRO A 32 -15.72 -3.99 11.68
CA PRO A 32 -16.58 -5.18 11.87
C PRO A 32 -17.72 -5.26 10.85
N GLY A 33 -17.98 -6.47 10.31
CA GLY A 33 -18.90 -6.68 9.19
C GLY A 33 -20.36 -6.40 9.52
N ASP A 34 -20.76 -6.37 10.79
CA ASP A 34 -22.08 -5.99 11.27
C ASP A 34 -22.31 -4.46 11.26
N ILE A 35 -21.21 -3.67 11.29
CA ILE A 35 -21.23 -2.19 11.25
C ILE A 35 -20.84 -1.69 9.85
N PHE A 36 -19.81 -2.27 9.28
CA PHE A 36 -19.25 -1.95 7.97
C PHE A 36 -19.30 -3.20 7.08
N PRO A 37 -20.43 -3.46 6.41
CA PRO A 37 -20.63 -4.68 5.65
C PRO A 37 -19.63 -4.79 4.46
N PHE A 38 -19.29 -6.01 4.13
CA PHE A 38 -18.52 -6.30 2.94
C PHE A 38 -19.39 -6.25 1.69
N ASP A 39 -18.81 -5.81 0.57
CA ASP A 39 -19.48 -5.75 -0.72
C ASP A 39 -19.92 -7.15 -1.20
N ASP A 40 -21.12 -7.25 -1.74
CA ASP A 40 -21.65 -8.52 -2.27
C ASP A 40 -20.88 -8.99 -3.52
N ALA A 41 -20.28 -8.08 -4.28
CA ALA A 41 -19.46 -8.38 -5.45
C ALA A 41 -18.00 -8.72 -5.13
N ARG A 42 -17.61 -8.73 -3.84
CA ARG A 42 -16.24 -9.04 -3.40
C ARG A 42 -15.72 -10.36 -3.95
N LYS A 43 -14.43 -10.47 -4.15
CA LYS A 43 -13.79 -11.70 -4.66
C LYS A 43 -13.31 -12.64 -3.55
N TYR A 44 -13.22 -12.16 -2.33
CA TYR A 44 -12.87 -12.92 -1.13
C TYR A 44 -13.60 -12.35 0.09
N THR A 45 -13.79 -13.19 1.10
CA THR A 45 -14.34 -12.77 2.40
C THR A 45 -13.21 -12.83 3.44
N PRO A 46 -12.75 -11.70 3.96
CA PRO A 46 -11.79 -11.68 5.07
C PRO A 46 -12.52 -11.95 6.40
N PRO A 47 -11.83 -12.36 7.45
CA PRO A 47 -12.29 -12.17 8.83
C PRO A 47 -12.32 -10.67 9.16
N ASP A 48 -13.06 -10.29 10.18
CA ASP A 48 -12.94 -8.95 10.74
C ASP A 48 -11.50 -8.73 11.24
N SER A 49 -10.95 -7.58 10.89
CA SER A 49 -9.64 -7.10 11.32
C SER A 49 -9.78 -5.58 11.53
N PRO A 50 -10.42 -5.19 12.66
CA PRO A 50 -10.84 -3.82 12.88
C PRO A 50 -9.67 -2.92 13.28
N LYS A 51 -9.92 -1.62 13.29
CA LYS A 51 -8.94 -0.57 13.65
C LYS A 51 -8.24 -0.79 15.00
N GLU A 52 -8.92 -1.41 15.95
CA GLU A 52 -8.40 -1.71 17.28
C GLU A 52 -7.27 -2.76 17.22
N GLU A 53 -7.38 -3.73 16.31
CA GLU A 53 -6.32 -4.73 16.08
C GLU A 53 -5.13 -4.11 15.33
N LEU A 54 -5.39 -3.27 14.32
CA LEU A 54 -4.34 -2.51 13.64
C LEU A 54 -3.56 -1.64 14.63
N ARG A 55 -4.25 -0.97 15.56
CA ARG A 55 -3.61 -0.12 16.57
C ARG A 55 -2.70 -0.94 17.51
N LYS A 56 -3.18 -2.11 17.96
CA LYS A 56 -2.35 -3.03 18.77
C LYS A 56 -1.10 -3.50 18.02
N LEU A 57 -1.24 -3.79 16.74
CA LEU A 57 -0.08 -4.13 15.91
C LEU A 57 0.93 -2.98 15.86
N HIS A 58 0.48 -1.76 15.57
CA HIS A 58 1.35 -0.60 15.52
C HIS A 58 2.04 -0.32 16.86
N ASP A 59 1.35 -0.51 17.98
CA ASP A 59 1.95 -0.42 19.31
C ASP A 59 3.10 -1.43 19.51
N ILE A 60 2.94 -2.67 19.00
CA ILE A 60 3.98 -3.71 19.07
C ILE A 60 5.18 -3.34 18.16
N LEU A 61 4.90 -2.81 16.97
CA LEU A 61 5.93 -2.47 15.98
C LEU A 61 6.63 -1.11 16.26
N GLY A 62 6.07 -0.29 17.16
CA GLY A 62 6.56 1.05 17.44
C GLY A 62 6.23 2.08 16.35
N ILE A 63 5.11 1.88 15.62
CA ILE A 63 4.68 2.73 14.49
C ILE A 63 3.66 3.75 14.99
N ASP A 64 3.91 5.03 14.71
CA ASP A 64 3.07 6.13 15.17
C ASP A 64 1.97 6.52 14.17
N ARG A 65 2.24 6.40 12.86
CA ARG A 65 1.36 6.87 11.80
C ARG A 65 1.00 5.75 10.83
N ALA A 66 -0.17 5.87 10.19
CA ALA A 66 -0.54 4.90 9.16
C ALA A 66 -1.30 5.52 7.98
N VAL A 67 -1.21 4.86 6.84
CA VAL A 67 -2.06 5.07 5.68
C VAL A 67 -2.87 3.80 5.43
N ILE A 68 -4.17 3.89 5.72
CA ILE A 68 -5.09 2.79 5.50
C ILE A 68 -5.50 2.80 4.04
N VAL A 69 -5.21 1.72 3.34
CA VAL A 69 -5.60 1.52 1.94
C VAL A 69 -6.91 0.75 1.91
N GLN A 70 -7.91 1.27 1.20
CA GLN A 70 -9.19 0.60 1.09
C GLN A 70 -9.06 -0.74 0.38
N ALA A 71 -9.53 -1.79 1.03
CA ALA A 71 -9.52 -3.13 0.46
C ALA A 71 -10.73 -3.36 -0.46
N SER A 72 -10.52 -4.13 -1.53
CA SER A 72 -11.56 -4.42 -2.53
C SER A 72 -12.78 -5.17 -1.97
N CYS A 73 -12.66 -5.82 -0.81
CA CYS A 73 -13.78 -6.52 -0.17
C CYS A 73 -14.88 -5.59 0.37
N HIS A 74 -14.60 -4.31 0.57
CA HIS A 74 -15.60 -3.28 0.92
C HIS A 74 -16.11 -2.50 -0.31
N GLY A 75 -15.63 -2.85 -1.53
CA GLY A 75 -15.99 -2.09 -2.73
C GLY A 75 -15.59 -0.62 -2.60
N THR A 76 -16.56 0.28 -2.84
CA THR A 76 -16.39 1.73 -2.69
C THR A 76 -16.92 2.28 -1.36
N ASP A 77 -17.30 1.41 -0.41
CA ASP A 77 -17.69 1.82 0.94
C ASP A 77 -16.46 2.06 1.82
N ASN A 78 -16.03 3.31 1.90
CA ASN A 78 -14.84 3.72 2.63
C ASN A 78 -15.10 3.99 4.13
N ARG A 79 -16.29 3.69 4.68
CA ARG A 79 -16.68 4.07 6.05
C ARG A 79 -15.82 3.43 7.14
N ALA A 80 -15.41 2.16 7.00
CA ALA A 80 -14.54 1.51 7.99
C ALA A 80 -13.18 2.23 8.11
N MET A 81 -12.59 2.59 6.98
CA MET A 81 -11.34 3.35 6.93
C MET A 81 -11.53 4.77 7.50
N LEU A 82 -12.58 5.49 7.11
CA LEU A 82 -12.87 6.85 7.61
C LEU A 82 -13.10 6.85 9.12
N ASP A 83 -13.74 5.80 9.67
CA ASP A 83 -13.92 5.66 11.12
C ASP A 83 -12.57 5.47 11.84
N ALA A 84 -11.67 4.67 11.26
CA ALA A 84 -10.33 4.49 11.80
C ALA A 84 -9.51 5.80 11.77
N ILE A 85 -9.58 6.56 10.68
CA ILE A 85 -8.91 7.86 10.53
C ILE A 85 -9.45 8.86 11.56
N ARG A 86 -10.78 8.99 11.65
CA ARG A 86 -11.45 9.93 12.56
C ARG A 86 -11.06 9.71 14.03
N THR A 87 -10.79 8.46 14.42
CA THR A 87 -10.48 8.09 15.80
C THR A 87 -8.97 7.96 16.07
N SER A 88 -8.12 8.45 15.17
CA SER A 88 -6.65 8.33 15.24
C SER A 88 -5.95 9.59 15.76
N ASP A 89 -6.68 10.63 16.16
CA ASP A 89 -6.11 11.92 16.59
C ASP A 89 -5.12 12.53 15.56
N GLY A 90 -5.42 12.35 14.28
CA GLY A 90 -4.62 12.88 13.17
C GLY A 90 -3.44 11.99 12.73
N HIS A 91 -3.23 10.85 13.37
CA HIS A 91 -2.14 9.93 13.06
C HIS A 91 -2.38 9.07 11.81
N TYR A 92 -3.63 8.97 11.33
CA TYR A 92 -3.95 8.13 10.18
C TYR A 92 -4.42 8.96 8.98
N ARG A 93 -4.13 8.44 7.78
CA ARG A 93 -4.62 8.91 6.48
C ARG A 93 -5.20 7.73 5.73
N GLY A 94 -5.81 7.98 4.58
CA GLY A 94 -6.39 6.91 3.78
C GLY A 94 -6.16 7.07 2.29
N VAL A 95 -6.26 5.94 1.59
CA VAL A 95 -6.35 5.83 0.15
C VAL A 95 -7.63 5.07 -0.19
N CYS A 96 -8.56 5.72 -0.87
CA CYS A 96 -9.90 5.18 -1.10
C CYS A 96 -9.98 4.29 -2.35
N ASN A 97 -11.01 3.45 -2.39
CA ASN A 97 -11.58 2.99 -3.65
C ASN A 97 -12.68 3.98 -4.06
N ALA A 98 -12.78 4.29 -5.34
CA ALA A 98 -13.70 5.28 -5.85
C ALA A 98 -14.58 4.74 -6.99
N SER A 99 -15.77 5.34 -7.13
CA SER A 99 -16.64 5.16 -8.27
C SER A 99 -16.56 6.39 -9.18
N ASP A 100 -16.70 6.16 -10.49
CA ASP A 100 -16.89 7.21 -11.50
C ASP A 100 -18.24 7.95 -11.36
N GLU A 101 -19.09 7.51 -10.41
CA GLU A 101 -20.32 8.21 -10.03
C GLU A 101 -20.10 9.24 -8.91
N PHE A 102 -18.97 9.19 -8.20
CA PHE A 102 -18.66 10.14 -7.13
C PHE A 102 -18.49 11.56 -7.70
N SER A 103 -19.18 12.53 -7.10
CA SER A 103 -19.05 13.94 -7.48
C SER A 103 -17.72 14.53 -7.00
N ALA A 104 -17.31 15.65 -7.59
CA ALA A 104 -16.14 16.40 -7.11
C ALA A 104 -16.32 16.88 -5.66
N ASP A 105 -17.54 17.22 -5.25
CA ASP A 105 -17.81 17.62 -3.86
C ASP A 105 -17.64 16.43 -2.90
N PHE A 106 -18.08 15.22 -3.28
CA PHE A 106 -17.87 14.05 -2.46
C PHE A 106 -16.37 13.70 -2.33
N PHE A 107 -15.57 13.90 -3.37
CA PHE A 107 -14.11 13.76 -3.25
C PHE A 107 -13.50 14.79 -2.29
N ARG A 108 -14.02 16.02 -2.23
CA ARG A 108 -13.60 17.01 -1.22
C ARG A 108 -13.98 16.58 0.19
N GLU A 109 -15.19 16.04 0.40
CA GLU A 109 -15.59 15.46 1.69
C GLU A 109 -14.66 14.33 2.12
N LEU A 110 -14.27 13.44 1.20
CA LEU A 110 -13.28 12.39 1.47
C LEU A 110 -11.91 12.98 1.85
N HIS A 111 -11.47 14.03 1.16
CA HIS A 111 -10.24 14.73 1.48
C HIS A 111 -10.25 15.33 2.88
N ASP A 112 -11.34 16.00 3.25
CA ASP A 112 -11.56 16.58 4.59
C ASP A 112 -11.60 15.49 5.65
N GLY A 113 -12.10 14.30 5.30
CA GLY A 113 -12.08 13.08 6.12
C GLY A 113 -10.71 12.42 6.25
N GLY A 114 -9.66 12.94 5.61
CA GLY A 114 -8.28 12.46 5.73
C GLY A 114 -7.81 11.55 4.59
N ILE A 115 -8.60 11.40 3.52
CA ILE A 115 -8.17 10.67 2.31
C ILE A 115 -7.14 11.50 1.54
N ARG A 116 -6.13 10.83 0.98
CA ARG A 116 -5.03 11.46 0.25
C ARG A 116 -4.72 10.82 -1.09
N GLY A 117 -5.51 9.84 -1.50
CA GLY A 117 -5.33 9.19 -2.80
C GLY A 117 -6.45 8.24 -3.14
N VAL A 118 -6.39 7.71 -4.36
CA VAL A 118 -7.30 6.68 -4.86
C VAL A 118 -6.51 5.50 -5.42
N ARG A 119 -6.95 4.28 -5.16
CA ARG A 119 -6.31 3.05 -5.62
C ARG A 119 -7.03 2.44 -6.80
N PHE A 120 -6.25 2.04 -7.80
CA PHE A 120 -6.72 1.23 -8.93
C PHE A 120 -6.03 -0.13 -8.93
N ASN A 121 -6.84 -1.18 -9.05
CA ASN A 121 -6.36 -2.55 -9.01
C ASN A 121 -6.39 -3.16 -10.41
N PHE A 122 -5.23 -3.61 -10.88
CA PHE A 122 -5.04 -4.27 -12.18
C PHE A 122 -4.85 -5.78 -12.04
N VAL A 123 -4.77 -6.30 -10.80
CA VAL A 123 -4.48 -7.72 -10.54
C VAL A 123 -5.66 -8.59 -10.97
N LYS A 124 -5.41 -9.56 -11.86
CA LYS A 124 -6.45 -10.37 -12.53
C LYS A 124 -7.39 -11.10 -11.58
N HIS A 125 -6.87 -11.71 -10.52
CA HIS A 125 -7.70 -12.47 -9.57
C HIS A 125 -8.56 -11.59 -8.64
N LEU A 126 -8.34 -10.27 -8.64
CA LEU A 126 -9.13 -9.28 -7.90
C LEU A 126 -10.10 -8.50 -8.80
N GLY A 127 -10.19 -8.86 -10.08
CA GLY A 127 -11.10 -8.22 -11.03
C GLY A 127 -10.43 -7.79 -12.34
N GLY A 128 -9.10 -7.77 -12.37
CA GLY A 128 -8.32 -7.34 -13.54
C GLY A 128 -8.25 -5.83 -13.70
N ALA A 129 -7.75 -5.37 -14.84
CA ALA A 129 -7.62 -3.95 -15.13
C ALA A 129 -8.95 -3.20 -15.00
N PRO A 130 -8.93 -1.99 -14.42
CA PRO A 130 -10.12 -1.15 -14.36
C PRO A 130 -10.53 -0.73 -15.77
N ASN A 131 -11.78 -0.29 -15.92
CA ASN A 131 -12.16 0.44 -17.09
C ASN A 131 -11.38 1.78 -17.12
N LEU A 132 -10.52 1.96 -18.13
CA LEU A 132 -9.64 3.13 -18.21
C LEU A 132 -10.41 4.44 -18.33
N ASP A 133 -11.54 4.48 -19.04
CA ASP A 133 -12.35 5.70 -19.17
C ASP A 133 -12.89 6.14 -17.81
N LYS A 134 -13.33 5.19 -16.99
CA LYS A 134 -13.76 5.46 -15.61
C LYS A 134 -12.59 5.94 -14.74
N MET A 135 -11.42 5.32 -14.88
CA MET A 135 -10.20 5.75 -14.19
C MET A 135 -9.87 7.21 -14.55
N TRP A 136 -9.87 7.56 -15.82
CA TRP A 136 -9.61 8.95 -16.27
C TRP A 136 -10.67 9.94 -15.76
N THR A 137 -11.93 9.53 -15.71
CA THR A 137 -13.01 10.34 -15.10
C THR A 137 -12.74 10.64 -13.63
N ILE A 138 -12.26 9.65 -12.86
CA ILE A 138 -11.90 9.85 -11.45
C ILE A 138 -10.68 10.75 -11.33
N ILE A 139 -9.64 10.54 -12.14
CA ILE A 139 -8.42 11.35 -12.16
C ILE A 139 -8.75 12.84 -12.41
N ASP A 140 -9.62 13.12 -13.37
CA ASP A 140 -10.07 14.49 -13.69
C ASP A 140 -10.77 15.14 -12.48
N ARG A 141 -11.63 14.39 -11.79
CA ARG A 141 -12.38 14.91 -10.62
C ARG A 141 -11.54 15.14 -9.37
N VAL A 142 -10.44 14.44 -9.22
CA VAL A 142 -9.52 14.62 -8.08
C VAL A 142 -8.32 15.52 -8.40
N GLY A 143 -8.21 16.01 -9.66
CA GLY A 143 -7.04 16.74 -10.15
C GLY A 143 -6.69 18.01 -9.37
N ASP A 144 -7.68 18.65 -8.73
CA ASP A 144 -7.48 19.85 -7.89
C ASP A 144 -7.10 19.52 -6.43
N LEU A 145 -7.14 18.24 -6.05
CA LEU A 145 -6.77 17.78 -4.71
C LEU A 145 -5.28 17.39 -4.66
N PRO A 146 -4.60 17.59 -3.53
CA PRO A 146 -3.22 17.13 -3.37
C PRO A 146 -3.18 15.60 -3.14
N TRP A 147 -3.72 14.86 -4.10
CA TRP A 147 -3.85 13.42 -4.05
C TRP A 147 -2.84 12.74 -4.96
N HIS A 148 -2.63 11.45 -4.73
CA HIS A 148 -1.87 10.53 -5.57
C HIS A 148 -2.75 9.36 -6.02
N LEU A 149 -2.28 8.64 -7.03
CA LEU A 149 -2.88 7.37 -7.43
C LEU A 149 -2.02 6.22 -6.93
N GLU A 150 -2.64 5.19 -6.35
CA GLU A 150 -2.00 3.91 -6.08
C GLU A 150 -2.36 2.90 -7.17
N LEU A 151 -1.35 2.24 -7.72
CA LEU A 151 -1.54 1.23 -8.76
C LEU A 151 -1.04 -0.13 -8.26
N HIS A 152 -1.96 -1.09 -8.21
CA HIS A 152 -1.70 -2.45 -7.80
C HIS A 152 -1.78 -3.40 -9.00
N PHE A 153 -0.63 -3.88 -9.48
CA PHE A 153 -0.53 -4.79 -10.61
C PHE A 153 0.56 -5.85 -10.41
N ASP A 154 0.56 -6.88 -11.24
CA ASP A 154 1.67 -7.82 -11.32
C ASP A 154 2.76 -7.23 -12.25
N ALA A 155 4.03 -7.42 -11.92
CA ALA A 155 5.18 -6.81 -12.60
C ALA A 155 5.16 -6.94 -14.14
N LYS A 156 4.69 -8.07 -14.65
CA LYS A 156 4.55 -8.30 -16.10
C LYS A 156 3.57 -7.33 -16.78
N ASP A 157 2.59 -6.81 -16.04
CA ASP A 157 1.57 -5.91 -16.55
C ASP A 157 2.11 -4.46 -16.61
N LEU A 158 3.24 -4.16 -15.91
CA LEU A 158 3.88 -2.84 -15.93
C LEU A 158 4.18 -2.38 -17.37
N LEU A 159 4.74 -3.27 -18.18
CA LEU A 159 5.11 -2.96 -19.56
C LEU A 159 3.87 -2.68 -20.44
N GLU A 160 2.76 -3.36 -20.17
CA GLU A 160 1.49 -3.15 -20.89
C GLU A 160 0.88 -1.78 -20.57
N TYR A 161 0.99 -1.32 -19.31
CA TYR A 161 0.38 -0.06 -18.84
C TYR A 161 1.36 1.11 -18.74
N GLU A 162 2.56 0.96 -19.27
CA GLU A 162 3.63 1.96 -19.17
C GLU A 162 3.19 3.34 -19.68
N SER A 163 2.58 3.40 -20.85
CA SER A 163 2.07 4.65 -21.45
C SER A 163 0.91 5.27 -20.65
N VAL A 164 0.09 4.43 -20.00
CA VAL A 164 -0.98 4.90 -19.13
C VAL A 164 -0.39 5.56 -17.86
N ILE A 165 0.61 4.92 -17.25
CA ILE A 165 1.30 5.46 -16.07
C ILE A 165 1.97 6.81 -16.39
N ASP A 166 2.65 6.91 -17.53
CA ASP A 166 3.34 8.13 -17.95
C ASP A 166 2.38 9.30 -18.21
N ALA A 167 1.16 9.01 -18.68
CA ALA A 167 0.14 10.00 -18.96
C ALA A 167 -0.57 10.56 -17.71
N ILE A 168 -0.47 9.89 -16.55
CA ILE A 168 -1.13 10.33 -15.32
C ILE A 168 -0.51 11.66 -14.84
N PRO A 169 -1.31 12.72 -14.63
CA PRO A 169 -0.79 14.03 -14.23
C PRO A 169 -0.44 14.15 -12.74
N LEU A 170 -0.90 13.21 -11.92
CA LEU A 170 -0.72 13.17 -10.46
C LEU A 170 0.47 12.29 -10.06
N PRO A 171 0.98 12.39 -8.82
CA PRO A 171 1.92 11.41 -8.29
C PRO A 171 1.31 10.00 -8.36
N VAL A 172 2.12 9.03 -8.76
CA VAL A 172 1.73 7.62 -8.90
C VAL A 172 2.56 6.79 -7.94
N VAL A 173 1.90 5.95 -7.14
CA VAL A 173 2.54 5.02 -6.20
C VAL A 173 2.33 3.60 -6.69
N ILE A 174 3.41 2.87 -6.90
CA ILE A 174 3.37 1.45 -7.25
C ILE A 174 3.37 0.61 -5.99
N ASP A 175 2.34 -0.21 -5.80
CA ASP A 175 2.23 -1.11 -4.65
C ASP A 175 3.24 -2.26 -4.71
N HIS A 176 3.76 -2.66 -3.53
CA HIS A 176 4.48 -3.92 -3.29
C HIS A 176 5.65 -4.18 -4.24
N MET A 177 6.49 -3.16 -4.49
CA MET A 177 7.63 -3.24 -5.43
C MET A 177 7.23 -3.78 -6.81
N GLY A 178 6.01 -3.44 -7.27
CA GLY A 178 5.44 -3.95 -8.51
C GLY A 178 5.17 -5.45 -8.50
N ARG A 179 5.14 -6.11 -7.33
CA ARG A 179 4.93 -7.56 -7.17
C ARG A 179 5.87 -8.41 -8.03
N VAL A 180 7.12 -7.96 -8.17
CA VAL A 180 8.15 -8.67 -8.94
C VAL A 180 8.52 -9.98 -8.25
N PRO A 181 8.49 -11.15 -8.93
CA PRO A 181 8.91 -12.40 -8.30
C PRO A 181 10.40 -12.40 -8.00
N VAL A 182 10.78 -12.65 -6.75
CA VAL A 182 12.22 -12.75 -6.37
C VAL A 182 12.93 -13.86 -7.15
N ALA A 183 12.22 -14.96 -7.43
CA ALA A 183 12.78 -16.10 -8.17
C ALA A 183 13.32 -15.74 -9.57
N ASP A 184 12.80 -14.68 -10.19
CA ASP A 184 13.21 -14.24 -11.52
C ASP A 184 14.45 -13.31 -11.49
N GLY A 185 14.94 -12.99 -10.28
CA GLY A 185 16.15 -12.20 -10.06
C GLY A 185 15.98 -10.70 -10.33
N LEU A 186 16.98 -9.92 -9.92
CA LEU A 186 16.98 -8.46 -10.09
C LEU A 186 17.04 -8.00 -11.55
N SER A 187 17.60 -8.81 -12.44
CA SER A 187 17.76 -8.47 -13.88
C SER A 187 16.51 -8.69 -14.73
N GLN A 188 15.41 -9.15 -14.13
CA GLN A 188 14.16 -9.34 -14.86
C GLN A 188 13.65 -8.03 -15.48
N VAL A 189 13.20 -8.09 -16.72
CA VAL A 189 12.83 -6.91 -17.52
C VAL A 189 11.80 -6.02 -16.84
N PRO A 190 10.68 -6.53 -16.26
CA PRO A 190 9.70 -5.67 -15.60
C PRO A 190 10.27 -4.89 -14.41
N PHE A 191 11.18 -5.49 -13.64
CA PHE A 191 11.79 -4.80 -12.51
C PHE A 191 12.81 -3.75 -12.97
N GLN A 192 13.62 -4.04 -13.99
CA GLN A 192 14.54 -3.06 -14.56
C GLN A 192 13.78 -1.87 -15.17
N SER A 193 12.63 -2.11 -15.82
CA SER A 193 11.75 -1.03 -16.31
C SER A 193 11.22 -0.18 -15.15
N LEU A 194 10.76 -0.80 -14.05
CA LEU A 194 10.33 -0.06 -12.85
C LEU A 194 11.46 0.82 -12.29
N LEU A 195 12.66 0.27 -12.14
CA LEU A 195 13.82 1.02 -11.64
C LEU A 195 14.19 2.18 -12.55
N GLN A 196 14.16 1.97 -13.87
CA GLN A 196 14.44 3.03 -14.83
C GLN A 196 13.40 4.15 -14.74
N LYS A 197 12.11 3.80 -14.70
CA LYS A 197 11.02 4.77 -14.51
C LYS A 197 11.13 5.54 -13.18
N LEU A 198 11.54 4.89 -12.11
CA LEU A 198 11.80 5.55 -10.82
C LEU A 198 12.94 6.58 -10.93
N ARG A 199 13.98 6.32 -11.73
CA ARG A 199 15.07 7.29 -11.97
C ARG A 199 14.63 8.46 -12.83
N ASP A 200 13.84 8.20 -13.85
CA ASP A 200 13.49 9.19 -14.88
C ASP A 200 12.29 10.08 -14.50
N SER A 201 11.46 9.65 -13.56
CA SER A 201 10.24 10.34 -13.15
C SER A 201 10.38 10.96 -11.76
N ASP A 202 9.96 12.20 -11.61
CA ASP A 202 9.83 12.88 -10.31
C ASP A 202 8.47 12.60 -9.63
N LYS A 203 7.52 11.98 -10.34
CA LYS A 203 6.16 11.66 -9.88
C LYS A 203 5.95 10.20 -9.48
N LEU A 204 6.84 9.28 -9.88
CA LEU A 204 6.67 7.87 -9.62
C LEU A 204 7.27 7.49 -8.26
N TRP A 205 6.45 6.88 -7.43
CA TRP A 205 6.77 6.38 -6.09
C TRP A 205 6.64 4.87 -6.05
N VAL A 206 7.26 4.23 -5.06
CA VAL A 206 7.12 2.79 -4.84
C VAL A 206 6.99 2.47 -3.35
N LYS A 207 6.09 1.51 -3.03
CA LYS A 207 5.98 0.93 -1.68
C LYS A 207 6.91 -0.26 -1.53
N LEU A 208 7.78 -0.20 -0.54
CA LEU A 208 8.66 -1.29 -0.10
C LEU A 208 7.88 -2.23 0.85
N SER A 209 6.74 -2.69 0.39
CA SER A 209 5.83 -3.62 1.07
C SER A 209 5.68 -4.90 0.28
N GLY A 210 5.01 -5.91 0.83
CA GLY A 210 4.71 -7.14 0.13
C GLY A 210 5.92 -8.08 -0.02
N SER A 211 6.91 -8.01 0.86
CA SER A 211 8.05 -8.97 0.88
C SER A 211 7.55 -10.41 0.96
N GLU A 212 6.50 -10.66 1.73
CA GLU A 212 5.82 -11.96 1.87
C GLU A 212 5.10 -12.42 0.60
N ARG A 213 4.82 -11.50 -0.33
CA ARG A 213 4.16 -11.78 -1.61
C ARG A 213 5.13 -12.17 -2.70
N ILE A 214 6.34 -11.57 -2.69
CA ILE A 214 7.34 -11.74 -3.74
C ILE A 214 8.42 -12.75 -3.40
N SER A 215 8.65 -13.05 -2.11
CA SER A 215 9.67 -13.97 -1.63
C SER A 215 9.52 -15.38 -2.23
N ALA A 216 10.66 -15.98 -2.57
CA ALA A 216 10.76 -17.36 -3.00
C ALA A 216 11.11 -18.32 -1.84
N THR A 217 11.68 -17.81 -0.74
CA THR A 217 12.18 -18.62 0.38
C THR A 217 11.22 -18.69 1.56
N GLY A 218 10.21 -17.81 1.62
CA GLY A 218 9.30 -17.69 2.76
C GLY A 218 9.92 -16.96 3.96
N PRO A 219 9.30 -17.08 5.16
CA PRO A 219 9.76 -16.35 6.33
C PRO A 219 11.25 -16.61 6.66
N PRO A 220 12.00 -15.58 7.06
CA PRO A 220 11.64 -14.20 7.31
C PRO A 220 11.73 -13.29 6.06
N PHE A 221 11.52 -13.78 4.86
CA PHE A 221 11.39 -13.07 3.56
C PHE A 221 12.62 -12.22 3.17
N THR A 222 13.80 -12.56 3.66
CA THR A 222 15.03 -11.75 3.50
C THR A 222 15.54 -11.69 2.07
N ASP A 223 15.13 -12.62 1.21
CA ASP A 223 15.41 -12.63 -0.23
C ASP A 223 14.74 -11.48 -1.00
N ALA A 224 13.72 -10.82 -0.41
CA ALA A 224 13.12 -9.62 -0.96
C ALA A 224 13.96 -8.35 -0.70
N ALA A 225 14.87 -8.35 0.29
CA ALA A 225 15.62 -7.16 0.67
C ALA A 225 16.44 -6.53 -0.47
N PRO A 226 17.13 -7.26 -1.34
CA PRO A 226 17.86 -6.68 -2.48
C PRO A 226 16.96 -5.90 -3.45
N PHE A 227 15.68 -6.27 -3.58
CA PHE A 227 14.72 -5.56 -4.44
C PHE A 227 14.34 -4.21 -3.83
N GLY A 228 14.06 -4.17 -2.52
CA GLY A 228 13.83 -2.92 -1.80
C GLY A 228 15.05 -1.99 -1.87
N ALA A 229 16.25 -2.53 -1.65
CA ALA A 229 17.50 -1.77 -1.75
C ALA A 229 17.70 -1.15 -3.16
N ALA A 230 17.41 -1.90 -4.23
CA ALA A 230 17.49 -1.38 -5.59
C ALA A 230 16.47 -0.27 -5.89
N CYS A 231 15.25 -0.34 -5.31
CA CYS A 231 14.27 0.74 -5.41
C CYS A 231 14.78 2.01 -4.71
N ILE A 232 15.37 1.88 -3.52
CA ILE A 232 15.92 3.00 -2.77
C ILE A 232 17.10 3.63 -3.51
N GLU A 233 18.00 2.84 -4.07
CA GLU A 233 19.09 3.34 -4.92
C GLU A 233 18.56 4.14 -6.12
N ALA A 234 17.45 3.69 -6.73
CA ALA A 234 16.84 4.35 -7.87
C ALA A 234 16.14 5.67 -7.50
N ALA A 235 15.45 5.74 -6.35
CA ALA A 235 14.63 6.89 -5.96
C ALA A 235 14.45 7.00 -4.44
N PRO A 236 15.49 7.37 -3.67
CA PRO A 236 15.42 7.39 -2.20
C PRO A 236 14.33 8.34 -1.65
N ASP A 237 14.04 9.42 -2.39
CA ASP A 237 13.01 10.40 -2.00
C ASP A 237 11.58 9.96 -2.35
N ARG A 238 11.40 8.84 -3.04
CA ARG A 238 10.09 8.35 -3.49
C ARG A 238 9.85 6.89 -3.15
N CYS A 239 10.59 6.37 -2.16
CA CYS A 239 10.30 5.09 -1.53
C CYS A 239 9.57 5.31 -0.21
N ILE A 240 8.57 4.47 0.07
CA ILE A 240 7.81 4.43 1.32
C ILE A 240 7.62 2.96 1.72
N TRP A 241 7.43 2.68 3.00
CA TRP A 241 7.31 1.31 3.51
C TRP A 241 5.94 1.04 4.14
N GLY A 242 5.47 -0.21 4.14
CA GLY A 242 4.24 -0.62 4.81
C GLY A 242 4.19 -2.12 5.06
N THR A 243 3.36 -2.52 6.03
CA THR A 243 3.18 -3.92 6.45
C THR A 243 2.38 -4.73 5.45
N ASP A 244 1.34 -4.16 4.86
CA ASP A 244 0.25 -4.83 4.14
C ASP A 244 -0.67 -5.66 5.08
N TRP A 245 -0.63 -5.37 6.41
CA TRP A 245 -1.55 -6.00 7.35
C TRP A 245 -3.03 -5.79 6.95
N PRO A 246 -3.91 -6.76 7.08
CA PRO A 246 -3.77 -8.12 7.60
C PRO A 246 -3.45 -9.18 6.52
N HIS A 247 -2.70 -8.83 5.49
CA HIS A 247 -2.14 -9.71 4.46
C HIS A 247 -3.17 -10.50 3.66
N PRO A 248 -4.16 -9.85 3.03
CA PRO A 248 -5.20 -10.57 2.31
C PRO A 248 -4.64 -11.40 1.16
N ASN A 249 -5.10 -12.65 1.07
CA ASN A 249 -4.74 -13.56 -0.02
C ASN A 249 -3.26 -13.98 -0.11
N VAL A 250 -2.45 -13.81 0.93
CA VAL A 250 -1.09 -14.35 0.97
C VAL A 250 -1.08 -15.89 0.94
N LYS A 251 0.03 -16.46 0.51
CA LYS A 251 0.25 -17.91 0.50
C LYS A 251 0.70 -18.41 1.87
N ILE A 252 1.57 -17.65 2.53
CA ILE A 252 2.10 -17.92 3.85
C ILE A 252 1.84 -16.65 4.67
N MET A 253 1.11 -16.80 5.77
CA MET A 253 0.83 -15.66 6.66
C MET A 253 2.14 -15.24 7.34
N PRO A 254 2.58 -13.98 7.17
CA PRO A 254 3.78 -13.49 7.85
C PRO A 254 3.51 -13.21 9.33
N ASN A 255 4.57 -13.20 10.14
CA ASN A 255 4.58 -12.42 11.35
C ASN A 255 5.06 -11.00 11.04
N ASP A 256 4.31 -9.99 11.42
CA ASP A 256 4.61 -8.59 11.02
C ASP A 256 5.98 -8.10 11.54
N ALA A 257 6.47 -8.69 12.63
CA ALA A 257 7.82 -8.40 13.11
C ALA A 257 8.90 -8.86 12.12
N ASP A 258 8.69 -9.92 11.33
CA ASP A 258 9.63 -10.29 10.27
C ASP A 258 9.71 -9.23 9.18
N LEU A 259 8.57 -8.56 8.89
CA LEU A 259 8.49 -7.48 7.90
C LEU A 259 9.15 -6.18 8.41
N ALA A 260 9.08 -5.91 9.72
CA ALA A 260 9.83 -4.82 10.33
C ALA A 260 11.34 -5.13 10.40
N ASP A 261 11.72 -6.35 10.76
CA ASP A 261 13.13 -6.78 10.91
C ASP A 261 13.89 -6.85 9.58
N ILE A 262 13.19 -6.89 8.44
CA ILE A 262 13.85 -6.82 7.12
C ILE A 262 14.26 -5.39 6.74
N ILE A 263 13.69 -4.35 7.35
CA ILE A 263 13.96 -2.94 7.01
C ILE A 263 15.46 -2.63 7.02
N PRO A 264 16.26 -2.95 8.05
CA PRO A 264 17.69 -2.66 8.04
C PRO A 264 18.48 -3.38 6.94
N ARG A 265 17.93 -4.47 6.38
CA ARG A 265 18.55 -5.17 5.24
C ARG A 265 18.25 -4.49 3.90
N MET A 266 17.09 -3.85 3.78
CA MET A 266 16.74 -3.02 2.62
C MET A 266 17.40 -1.65 2.71
N ILE A 267 17.48 -1.09 3.91
CA ILE A 267 17.88 0.29 4.21
C ILE A 267 18.90 0.26 5.36
N PRO A 268 20.18 -0.04 5.08
CA PRO A 268 21.19 -0.13 6.15
C PRO A 268 21.58 1.23 6.74
N ASP A 269 21.33 2.32 6.03
CA ASP A 269 21.66 3.68 6.43
C ASP A 269 20.52 4.31 7.25
N ALA A 270 20.83 4.86 8.43
CA ALA A 270 19.83 5.43 9.35
C ALA A 270 19.14 6.69 8.81
N ASP A 271 19.85 7.54 8.05
CA ASP A 271 19.25 8.74 7.46
C ASP A 271 18.26 8.36 6.34
N LEU A 272 18.58 7.30 5.58
CA LEU A 272 17.64 6.74 4.61
C LEU A 272 16.44 6.06 5.29
N GLN A 273 16.61 5.42 6.45
CA GLN A 273 15.49 4.91 7.23
C GLN A 273 14.57 6.05 7.68
N GLN A 274 15.12 7.13 8.22
CA GLN A 274 14.36 8.33 8.59
C GLN A 274 13.60 8.89 7.38
N LYS A 275 14.25 8.98 6.24
CA LYS A 275 13.64 9.46 5.00
C LYS A 275 12.47 8.58 4.55
N VAL A 276 12.67 7.27 4.42
CA VAL A 276 11.68 6.32 3.88
C VAL A 276 10.51 6.09 4.83
N LEU A 277 10.77 6.04 6.15
CA LEU A 277 9.76 5.71 7.14
C LEU A 277 9.03 6.95 7.69
N VAL A 278 9.61 8.15 7.59
CA VAL A 278 9.09 9.34 8.27
C VAL A 278 8.85 10.49 7.29
N GLU A 279 9.89 10.94 6.56
CA GLU A 279 9.83 12.18 5.77
C GLU A 279 9.04 12.01 4.48
N ASN A 280 9.31 10.95 3.72
CA ASN A 280 8.61 10.64 2.48
C ASN A 280 7.11 10.44 2.71
N PRO A 281 6.66 9.63 3.70
CA PRO A 281 5.25 9.54 4.06
C PRO A 281 4.64 10.89 4.46
N ALA A 282 5.35 11.69 5.27
CA ALA A 282 4.86 13.00 5.70
C ALA A 282 4.58 13.90 4.50
N ARG A 283 5.50 13.93 3.53
CA ARG A 283 5.37 14.74 2.32
C ARG A 283 4.24 14.25 1.40
N LEU A 284 4.14 12.94 1.18
CA LEU A 284 3.15 12.40 0.24
C LEU A 284 1.73 12.46 0.78
N PHE A 285 1.54 12.19 2.06
CA PHE A 285 0.21 12.05 2.68
C PHE A 285 -0.20 13.27 3.52
N GLY A 286 0.66 14.26 3.69
CA GLY A 286 0.35 15.49 4.42
C GLY A 286 0.16 15.26 5.92
N PHE A 287 1.13 14.63 6.57
CA PHE A 287 1.17 14.51 8.04
C PHE A 287 1.81 15.72 8.68
#